data_ef67c65ee51abbe2d9ef9d6f63a0a62a
#
_entry.id   ef67c65ee51abbe2d9ef9d6f63a0a62a
#
_cell.length_a   1.000
_cell.length_b   1.000
_cell.length_c   1.000
_cell.angle_alpha   90.00
_cell.angle_beta   90.00
_cell.angle_gamma   90.00
#
_symmetry.space_group_name_H-M   'P 1'
#
loop_
_entity.id
_entity.type
_entity.pdbx_description
1 polymer ?
#
loop_
_entity_poly.entity_id
_entity_poly.type
_entity_poly.pdbx_seq_one_letter_code
_entity_poly.pdbx_strand_id
1 'polypeptide(L)'
;MARAVLFDLDDTLFDHRRSARAALTELHRVHGRGTDLDGFEREHTRFLEVMHIEVLAGRVGLDDARRERFRRVFLAFGIALDDADVDAVASAYRSGYMSARRALDGAADLLIALRQHARIGIVTNNLLEEQRDKLEYCGLAPLVDMLIASEDVGVSKPDRGIFDIALDRMGVTARDAVMVGDSWVNDVAGAVRAGIRAIWFNPDRKPAPIDPPGVREIHALTPPENIVPLILETES
;
A
#
# COMPACT_ATOMS: atom_id res chain seq x y z
N MET A 1 -26.05 -3.03 5.24
CA MET A 1 -25.06 -2.88 4.16
C MET A 1 -24.08 -1.75 4.53
N ALA A 2 -22.79 -1.94 4.22
CA ALA A 2 -21.81 -0.87 4.41
C ALA A 2 -22.16 0.36 3.55
N ARG A 3 -21.97 1.56 4.12
CA ARG A 3 -22.20 2.86 3.45
C ARG A 3 -20.88 3.46 2.95
N ALA A 4 -19.75 3.00 3.49
CA ALA A 4 -18.42 3.36 3.06
C ALA A 4 -17.53 2.11 3.00
N VAL A 5 -16.70 2.04 1.96
CA VAL A 5 -15.64 1.05 1.83
C VAL A 5 -14.32 1.79 1.85
N LEU A 6 -13.51 1.50 2.86
CA LEU A 6 -12.16 2.00 3.00
C LEU A 6 -11.20 0.97 2.40
N PHE A 7 -10.32 1.40 1.53
CA PHE A 7 -9.26 0.55 0.97
C PHE A 7 -7.88 1.04 1.40
N ASP A 8 -6.99 0.11 1.65
CA ASP A 8 -5.57 0.40 1.49
C ASP A 8 -5.24 0.57 -0.01
N LEU A 9 -4.09 1.15 -0.34
CA LEU A 9 -3.70 1.35 -1.73
C LEU A 9 -2.60 0.40 -2.18
N ASP A 10 -1.45 0.42 -1.52
CA ASP A 10 -0.26 -0.34 -1.95
C ASP A 10 -0.44 -1.84 -1.70
N ASP A 11 -0.32 -2.65 -2.75
CA ASP A 11 -0.59 -4.10 -2.76
C ASP A 11 -2.04 -4.51 -2.45
N THR A 12 -2.96 -3.53 -2.47
CA THR A 12 -4.41 -3.76 -2.36
C THR A 12 -5.16 -3.35 -3.64
N LEU A 13 -4.95 -2.13 -4.14
CA LEU A 13 -5.48 -1.64 -5.41
C LEU A 13 -4.38 -1.32 -6.43
N PHE A 14 -3.20 -0.98 -5.95
CA PHE A 14 -2.00 -0.66 -6.71
C PHE A 14 -0.95 -1.77 -6.50
N ASP A 15 -0.38 -2.29 -7.60
CA ASP A 15 0.59 -3.39 -7.60
C ASP A 15 2.01 -2.88 -7.27
N HIS A 16 2.23 -2.56 -5.99
CA HIS A 16 3.50 -2.01 -5.50
C HIS A 16 4.65 -3.01 -5.62
N ARG A 17 4.43 -4.25 -5.17
CA ARG A 17 5.45 -5.31 -5.17
C ARG A 17 5.97 -5.59 -6.57
N ARG A 18 5.06 -5.74 -7.53
CA ARG A 18 5.46 -5.97 -8.93
C ARG A 18 6.21 -4.78 -9.51
N SER A 19 5.75 -3.56 -9.25
CA SER A 19 6.40 -2.34 -9.73
C SER A 19 7.81 -2.21 -9.16
N ALA A 20 7.97 -2.47 -7.86
CA ALA A 20 9.25 -2.48 -7.17
C ALA A 20 10.18 -3.59 -7.69
N ARG A 21 9.66 -4.82 -7.84
CA ARG A 21 10.44 -5.96 -8.35
C ARG A 21 10.92 -5.75 -9.77
N ALA A 22 10.08 -5.21 -10.66
CA ALA A 22 10.47 -4.91 -12.03
C ALA A 22 11.62 -3.88 -12.08
N ALA A 23 11.51 -2.81 -11.28
CA ALA A 23 12.56 -1.81 -11.17
C ALA A 23 13.86 -2.38 -10.58
N LEU A 24 13.76 -3.20 -9.52
CA LEU A 24 14.93 -3.83 -8.89
C LEU A 24 15.61 -4.85 -9.81
N THR A 25 14.85 -5.63 -10.56
CA THR A 25 15.40 -6.60 -11.52
C THR A 25 16.24 -5.91 -12.58
N GLU A 26 15.72 -4.83 -13.17
CA GLU A 26 16.46 -4.08 -14.18
C GLU A 26 17.68 -3.36 -13.58
N LEU A 27 17.51 -2.73 -12.43
CA LEU A 27 18.62 -2.09 -11.72
C LEU A 27 19.71 -3.10 -11.35
N HIS A 28 19.34 -4.27 -10.85
CA HIS A 28 20.27 -5.33 -10.47
C HIS A 28 21.03 -5.86 -11.69
N ARG A 29 20.37 -6.00 -12.84
CA ARG A 29 21.00 -6.43 -14.10
C ARG A 29 22.15 -5.50 -14.51
N VAL A 30 21.99 -4.19 -14.26
CA VAL A 30 22.97 -3.17 -14.67
C VAL A 30 24.02 -2.91 -13.56
N HIS A 31 23.58 -2.84 -12.31
CA HIS A 31 24.38 -2.37 -11.20
C HIS A 31 24.65 -3.45 -10.12
N GLY A 32 24.07 -4.65 -10.23
CA GLY A 32 24.10 -5.68 -9.19
C GLY A 32 25.48 -6.25 -8.84
N ARG A 33 26.50 -6.04 -9.69
CA ARG A 33 27.90 -6.36 -9.42
C ARG A 33 28.12 -7.79 -8.88
N GLY A 34 27.32 -8.76 -9.36
CA GLY A 34 27.43 -10.17 -8.96
C GLY A 34 26.73 -10.52 -7.64
N THR A 35 25.94 -9.62 -7.08
CA THR A 35 25.09 -9.93 -5.91
C THR A 35 23.92 -10.84 -6.31
N ASP A 36 23.30 -11.49 -5.32
CA ASP A 36 22.08 -12.28 -5.49
C ASP A 36 20.84 -11.37 -5.54
N LEU A 37 19.98 -11.53 -6.56
CA LEU A 37 18.80 -10.70 -6.75
C LEU A 37 17.80 -10.81 -5.58
N ASP A 38 17.52 -12.01 -5.10
CA ASP A 38 16.57 -12.21 -4.01
C ASP A 38 17.10 -11.62 -2.69
N GLY A 39 18.40 -11.72 -2.47
CA GLY A 39 19.09 -11.04 -1.37
C GLY A 39 19.02 -9.52 -1.50
N PHE A 40 19.24 -9.02 -2.71
CA PHE A 40 19.15 -7.59 -3.00
C PHE A 40 17.73 -7.03 -2.76
N GLU A 41 16.69 -7.76 -3.18
CA GLU A 41 15.28 -7.40 -2.89
C GLU A 41 14.99 -7.39 -1.39
N ARG A 42 15.45 -8.40 -0.64
CA ARG A 42 15.26 -8.45 0.82
C ARG A 42 15.89 -7.23 1.51
N GLU A 43 17.13 -6.90 1.18
CA GLU A 43 17.80 -5.73 1.76
C GLU A 43 17.13 -4.43 1.33
N HIS A 44 16.70 -4.33 0.07
CA HIS A 44 15.94 -3.16 -0.40
C HIS A 44 14.66 -2.96 0.39
N THR A 45 13.85 -4.01 0.58
CA THR A 45 12.60 -3.95 1.36
C THR A 45 12.88 -3.54 2.80
N ARG A 46 13.89 -4.14 3.43
CA ARG A 46 14.29 -3.81 4.80
C ARG A 46 14.65 -2.33 4.96
N PHE A 47 15.47 -1.79 4.06
CA PHE A 47 15.87 -0.38 4.13
C PHE A 47 14.78 0.58 3.64
N LEU A 48 13.88 0.14 2.76
CA LEU A 48 12.70 0.90 2.39
C LEU A 48 11.82 1.17 3.63
N GLU A 49 11.53 0.14 4.42
CA GLU A 49 10.73 0.27 5.65
C GLU A 49 11.39 1.22 6.66
N VAL A 50 12.69 1.06 6.90
CA VAL A 50 13.45 1.93 7.81
C VAL A 50 13.40 3.39 7.35
N MET A 51 13.69 3.65 6.07
CA MET A 51 13.71 5.01 5.54
C MET A 51 12.32 5.62 5.48
N HIS A 52 11.28 4.81 5.21
CA HIS A 52 9.91 5.28 5.18
C HIS A 52 9.46 5.85 6.53
N ILE A 53 9.79 5.17 7.63
CA ILE A 53 9.52 5.66 8.99
C ILE A 53 10.22 7.00 9.24
N GLU A 54 11.47 7.17 8.79
CA GLU A 54 12.23 8.41 8.95
C GLU A 54 11.62 9.57 8.16
N VAL A 55 11.13 9.29 6.93
CA VAL A 55 10.46 10.28 6.09
C VAL A 55 9.13 10.71 6.68
N LEU A 56 8.27 9.77 7.09
CA LEU A 56 6.98 10.08 7.71
C LEU A 56 7.13 10.85 9.02
N ALA A 57 8.21 10.63 9.74
CA ALA A 57 8.54 11.39 10.95
C ALA A 57 9.17 12.77 10.67
N GLY A 58 9.36 13.13 9.39
CA GLY A 58 9.98 14.40 8.99
C GLY A 58 11.48 14.53 9.35
N ARG A 59 12.14 13.40 9.69
CA ARG A 59 13.57 13.41 10.08
C ARG A 59 14.51 13.39 8.87
N VAL A 60 14.06 12.85 7.75
CA VAL A 60 14.85 12.76 6.51
C VAL A 60 13.96 13.17 5.33
N GLY A 61 14.52 13.94 4.40
CA GLY A 61 13.85 14.27 3.14
C GLY A 61 13.69 13.04 2.24
N LEU A 62 12.62 13.01 1.44
CA LEU A 62 12.28 11.85 0.60
C LEU A 62 13.42 11.46 -0.37
N ASP A 63 14.07 12.44 -0.99
CA ASP A 63 15.15 12.17 -1.95
C ASP A 63 16.40 11.66 -1.25
N ASP A 64 16.74 12.23 -0.08
CA ASP A 64 17.84 11.74 0.75
C ASP A 64 17.58 10.32 1.25
N ALA A 65 16.35 10.01 1.65
CA ALA A 65 15.96 8.67 2.04
C ALA A 65 16.09 7.66 0.90
N ARG A 66 15.74 8.06 -0.34
CA ARG A 66 15.91 7.24 -1.55
C ARG A 66 17.38 6.93 -1.82
N ARG A 67 18.25 7.93 -1.69
CA ARG A 67 19.70 7.80 -1.86
C ARG A 67 20.30 6.90 -0.78
N GLU A 68 20.00 7.20 0.47
CA GLU A 68 20.52 6.47 1.64
C GLU A 68 20.08 4.99 1.63
N ARG A 69 18.85 4.69 1.19
CA ARG A 69 18.39 3.32 1.01
C ARG A 69 19.34 2.53 0.12
N PHE A 70 19.68 3.03 -1.07
CA PHE A 70 20.58 2.31 -1.98
C PHE A 70 22.01 2.25 -1.47
N ARG A 71 22.51 3.31 -0.83
CA ARG A 71 23.82 3.26 -0.18
C ARG A 71 23.89 2.09 0.82
N ARG A 72 22.86 1.92 1.64
CA ARG A 72 22.79 0.81 2.62
C ARG A 72 22.59 -0.55 1.97
N VAL A 73 21.77 -0.65 0.94
CA VAL A 73 21.57 -1.90 0.20
C VAL A 73 22.90 -2.41 -0.36
N PHE A 74 23.65 -1.59 -1.08
CA PHE A 74 24.94 -1.99 -1.64
C PHE A 74 25.98 -2.28 -0.57
N LEU A 75 26.01 -1.47 0.50
CA LEU A 75 26.91 -1.69 1.62
C LEU A 75 26.66 -3.04 2.33
N ALA A 76 25.43 -3.52 2.39
CA ALA A 76 25.10 -4.83 2.94
C ALA A 76 25.76 -5.99 2.17
N PHE A 77 26.13 -5.75 0.90
CA PHE A 77 26.92 -6.68 0.06
C PHE A 77 28.42 -6.33 0.00
N GLY A 78 28.88 -5.46 0.88
CA GLY A 78 30.29 -5.02 0.92
C GLY A 78 30.70 -4.06 -0.22
N ILE A 79 29.72 -3.48 -0.92
CA ILE A 79 29.94 -2.56 -2.05
C ILE A 79 29.73 -1.11 -1.57
N ALA A 80 30.80 -0.35 -1.49
CA ALA A 80 30.70 1.09 -1.24
C ALA A 80 30.42 1.83 -2.57
N LEU A 81 29.37 2.62 -2.60
CA LEU A 81 29.05 3.52 -3.71
C LEU A 81 29.50 4.93 -3.39
N ASP A 82 30.06 5.64 -4.35
CA ASP A 82 30.22 7.09 -4.26
C ASP A 82 28.89 7.82 -4.50
N ASP A 83 28.86 9.14 -4.34
CA ASP A 83 27.63 9.91 -4.46
C ASP A 83 27.04 9.88 -5.89
N ALA A 84 27.90 9.86 -6.92
CA ALA A 84 27.46 9.79 -8.32
C ALA A 84 26.83 8.43 -8.65
N ASP A 85 27.42 7.34 -8.17
CA ASP A 85 26.88 5.97 -8.29
C ASP A 85 25.52 5.87 -7.56
N VAL A 86 25.42 6.45 -6.34
CA VAL A 86 24.16 6.47 -5.56
C VAL A 86 23.06 7.20 -6.32
N ASP A 87 23.36 8.37 -6.90
CA ASP A 87 22.40 9.14 -7.68
C ASP A 87 21.94 8.38 -8.93
N ALA A 88 22.88 7.77 -9.64
CA ALA A 88 22.57 6.97 -10.82
C ALA A 88 21.64 5.77 -10.49
N VAL A 89 21.94 5.05 -9.41
CA VAL A 89 21.17 3.90 -8.95
C VAL A 89 19.77 4.33 -8.48
N ALA A 90 19.67 5.38 -7.67
CA ALA A 90 18.39 5.87 -7.17
C ALA A 90 17.49 6.38 -8.32
N SER A 91 18.08 7.09 -9.29
CA SER A 91 17.38 7.58 -10.48
C SER A 91 16.91 6.42 -11.38
N ALA A 92 17.77 5.42 -11.63
CA ALA A 92 17.42 4.25 -12.42
C ALA A 92 16.27 3.46 -11.80
N TYR A 93 16.34 3.23 -10.48
CA TYR A 93 15.23 2.59 -9.76
C TYR A 93 13.94 3.39 -9.88
N ARG A 94 13.98 4.70 -9.63
CA ARG A 94 12.79 5.56 -9.70
C ARG A 94 12.16 5.50 -11.09
N SER A 95 12.96 5.62 -12.13
CA SER A 95 12.50 5.54 -13.53
C SER A 95 11.84 4.19 -13.84
N GLY A 96 12.50 3.08 -13.44
CA GLY A 96 11.96 1.73 -13.62
C GLY A 96 10.65 1.52 -12.86
N TYR A 97 10.58 1.97 -11.60
CA TYR A 97 9.37 1.89 -10.79
C TYR A 97 8.21 2.67 -11.42
N MET A 98 8.46 3.93 -11.83
CA MET A 98 7.45 4.77 -12.46
C MET A 98 6.93 4.17 -13.77
N SER A 99 7.79 3.50 -14.55
CA SER A 99 7.40 2.84 -15.81
C SER A 99 6.61 1.54 -15.59
N ALA A 100 6.83 0.86 -14.48
CA ALA A 100 6.20 -0.43 -14.15
C ALA A 100 4.90 -0.32 -13.35
N ARG A 101 4.47 0.90 -13.02
CA ARG A 101 3.26 1.14 -12.20
C ARG A 101 2.01 0.59 -12.88
N ARG A 102 1.14 -0.01 -12.10
CA ARG A 102 -0.17 -0.50 -12.57
C ARG A 102 -1.13 -0.71 -11.41
N ALA A 103 -2.42 -0.69 -11.72
CA ALA A 103 -3.44 -1.19 -10.79
C ALA A 103 -3.36 -2.72 -10.70
N LEU A 104 -3.81 -3.29 -9.57
CA LEU A 104 -4.07 -4.71 -9.46
C LEU A 104 -5.23 -5.13 -10.39
N ASP A 105 -5.16 -6.36 -10.90
CA ASP A 105 -6.18 -6.89 -11.79
C ASP A 105 -7.54 -6.88 -11.10
N GLY A 106 -8.55 -6.29 -11.74
CA GLY A 106 -9.90 -6.14 -11.23
C GLY A 106 -10.14 -4.94 -10.30
N ALA A 107 -9.10 -4.16 -9.92
CA ALA A 107 -9.26 -3.03 -9.01
C ALA A 107 -10.26 -2.00 -9.52
N ALA A 108 -10.15 -1.55 -10.77
CA ALA A 108 -11.06 -0.57 -11.36
C ALA A 108 -12.50 -1.12 -11.44
N ASP A 109 -12.69 -2.35 -11.91
CA ASP A 109 -14.01 -2.98 -12.05
C ASP A 109 -14.69 -3.14 -10.69
N LEU A 110 -13.93 -3.55 -9.66
CA LEU A 110 -14.44 -3.66 -8.29
C LEU A 110 -14.88 -2.31 -7.75
N LEU A 111 -14.07 -1.26 -7.91
CA LEU A 111 -14.43 0.09 -7.46
C LEU A 111 -15.66 0.62 -8.20
N ILE A 112 -15.77 0.42 -9.53
CA ILE A 112 -16.96 0.80 -10.31
C ILE A 112 -18.22 0.11 -9.77
N ALA A 113 -18.14 -1.18 -9.49
CA ALA A 113 -19.27 -1.94 -8.96
C ALA A 113 -19.65 -1.49 -7.53
N LEU A 114 -18.69 -1.26 -6.64
CA LEU A 114 -18.93 -0.82 -5.27
C LEU A 114 -19.51 0.59 -5.17
N ARG A 115 -19.13 1.51 -6.06
CA ARG A 115 -19.66 2.90 -6.08
C ARG A 115 -21.16 3.00 -6.32
N GLN A 116 -21.76 1.96 -6.85
CA GLN A 116 -23.23 1.85 -6.98
C GLN A 116 -23.94 1.77 -5.61
N HIS A 117 -23.20 1.42 -4.55
CA HIS A 117 -23.76 1.05 -3.25
C HIS A 117 -23.15 1.81 -2.07
N ALA A 118 -21.88 2.22 -2.17
CA ALA A 118 -21.13 2.82 -1.08
C ALA A 118 -20.14 3.89 -1.58
N ARG A 119 -19.74 4.79 -0.69
CA ARG A 119 -18.64 5.72 -0.94
C ARG A 119 -17.30 5.00 -0.77
N ILE A 120 -16.30 5.40 -1.55
CA ILE A 120 -14.97 4.78 -1.56
C ILE A 120 -13.96 5.74 -0.95
N GLY A 121 -13.29 5.31 0.12
CA GLY A 121 -12.16 6.02 0.73
C GLY A 121 -10.87 5.22 0.62
N ILE A 122 -9.75 5.90 0.44
CA ILE A 122 -8.41 5.31 0.57
C ILE A 122 -7.81 5.74 1.90
N VAL A 123 -7.27 4.78 2.66
CA VAL A 123 -6.55 5.02 3.93
C VAL A 123 -5.18 4.34 3.82
N THR A 124 -4.13 5.13 3.72
CA THR A 124 -2.79 4.62 3.39
C THR A 124 -1.70 5.19 4.30
N ASN A 125 -0.67 4.38 4.60
CA ASN A 125 0.51 4.78 5.35
C ASN A 125 1.60 5.29 4.41
N ASN A 126 1.39 6.46 3.79
CA ASN A 126 2.34 6.99 2.82
C ASN A 126 2.21 8.51 2.68
N LEU A 127 2.98 9.08 1.74
CA LEU A 127 2.95 10.50 1.37
C LEU A 127 1.74 10.78 0.47
N LEU A 128 1.01 11.85 0.76
CA LEU A 128 -0.23 12.20 0.06
C LEU A 128 -0.04 12.33 -1.46
N GLU A 129 0.97 13.08 -1.88
CA GLU A 129 1.22 13.33 -3.30
C GLU A 129 1.64 12.05 -4.06
N GLU A 130 2.42 11.15 -3.43
CA GLU A 130 2.78 9.87 -4.03
C GLU A 130 1.56 8.98 -4.26
N GLN A 131 0.61 8.99 -3.33
CA GLN A 131 -0.61 8.18 -3.45
C GLN A 131 -1.59 8.78 -4.46
N ARG A 132 -1.68 10.12 -4.52
CA ARG A 132 -2.47 10.81 -5.54
C ARG A 132 -1.96 10.48 -6.95
N ASP A 133 -0.65 10.59 -7.17
CA ASP A 133 -0.01 10.25 -8.45
C ASP A 133 -0.24 8.78 -8.86
N LYS A 134 -0.21 7.82 -7.91
CA LYS A 134 -0.54 6.41 -8.19
C LYS A 134 -2.00 6.25 -8.63
N LEU A 135 -2.95 6.87 -7.93
CA LEU A 135 -4.37 6.81 -8.27
C LEU A 135 -4.64 7.42 -9.66
N GLU A 136 -4.04 8.56 -9.96
CA GLU A 136 -4.18 9.24 -11.25
C GLU A 136 -3.58 8.40 -12.39
N TYR A 137 -2.34 7.91 -12.21
CA TYR A 137 -1.67 7.09 -13.21
C TYR A 137 -2.43 5.81 -13.54
N CYS A 138 -3.02 5.17 -12.53
CA CYS A 138 -3.81 3.95 -12.70
C CYS A 138 -5.26 4.19 -13.14
N GLY A 139 -5.68 5.45 -13.33
CA GLY A 139 -7.06 5.78 -13.69
C GLY A 139 -8.07 5.50 -12.57
N LEU A 140 -7.62 5.32 -11.33
CA LEU A 140 -8.47 5.05 -10.16
C LEU A 140 -8.99 6.30 -9.47
N ALA A 141 -8.34 7.46 -9.67
CA ALA A 141 -8.69 8.72 -9.00
C ALA A 141 -10.18 9.10 -9.15
N PRO A 142 -10.83 8.99 -10.33
CA PRO A 142 -12.26 9.31 -10.47
C PRO A 142 -13.19 8.35 -9.73
N LEU A 143 -12.69 7.20 -9.26
CA LEU A 143 -13.45 6.17 -8.57
C LEU A 143 -13.37 6.28 -7.05
N VAL A 144 -12.56 7.20 -6.54
CA VAL A 144 -12.29 7.41 -5.11
C VAL A 144 -12.93 8.73 -4.66
N ASP A 145 -13.73 8.69 -3.60
CA ASP A 145 -14.37 9.86 -3.03
C ASP A 145 -13.46 10.59 -2.03
N MET A 146 -12.48 9.88 -1.44
CA MET A 146 -11.58 10.45 -0.43
C MET A 146 -10.24 9.69 -0.36
N LEU A 147 -9.16 10.44 -0.24
CA LEU A 147 -7.81 9.93 0.03
C LEU A 147 -7.33 10.48 1.37
N ILE A 148 -6.90 9.58 2.25
CA ILE A 148 -6.33 9.87 3.57
C ILE A 148 -4.97 9.21 3.64
N ALA A 149 -3.94 10.03 3.65
CA ALA A 149 -2.55 9.59 3.80
C ALA A 149 -2.04 9.89 5.21
N SER A 150 -1.24 9.00 5.78
CA SER A 150 -0.70 9.18 7.13
C SER A 150 0.10 10.47 7.30
N GLU A 151 0.81 10.91 6.24
CA GLU A 151 1.52 12.19 6.23
C GLU A 151 0.57 13.39 6.44
N ASP A 152 -0.58 13.40 5.75
CA ASP A 152 -1.55 14.50 5.80
C ASP A 152 -2.22 14.64 7.18
N VAL A 153 -2.42 13.52 7.87
CA VAL A 153 -3.15 13.48 9.14
C VAL A 153 -2.26 13.29 10.37
N GLY A 154 -0.97 13.04 10.18
CA GLY A 154 0.02 12.90 11.26
C GLY A 154 -0.12 11.62 12.09
N VAL A 155 -0.92 10.64 11.63
CA VAL A 155 -1.14 9.35 12.29
C VAL A 155 -1.24 8.23 11.25
N SER A 156 -0.66 7.06 11.56
CA SER A 156 -0.56 5.92 10.65
C SER A 156 -1.37 4.73 11.14
N LYS A 157 -1.88 3.89 10.22
CA LYS A 157 -2.36 2.55 10.58
C LYS A 157 -1.21 1.77 11.26
N PRO A 158 -1.45 1.01 12.30
CA PRO A 158 -2.73 0.55 12.81
C PRO A 158 -3.29 1.41 13.95
N ASP A 159 -2.86 2.66 14.12
CA ASP A 159 -3.41 3.56 15.14
C ASP A 159 -4.89 3.85 14.79
N ARG A 160 -5.74 3.82 15.83
CA ARG A 160 -7.17 4.08 15.70
C ARG A 160 -7.45 5.47 15.10
N GLY A 161 -6.61 6.46 15.40
CA GLY A 161 -6.81 7.84 15.00
C GLY A 161 -6.98 8.03 13.50
N ILE A 162 -6.23 7.31 12.65
CA ILE A 162 -6.38 7.44 11.20
C ILE A 162 -7.76 6.93 10.72
N PHE A 163 -8.28 5.87 11.34
CA PHE A 163 -9.61 5.33 11.02
C PHE A 163 -10.72 6.26 11.51
N ASP A 164 -10.59 6.83 12.71
CA ASP A 164 -11.56 7.80 13.24
C ASP A 164 -11.63 9.04 12.33
N ILE A 165 -10.50 9.56 11.85
CA ILE A 165 -10.44 10.65 10.87
C ILE A 165 -11.11 10.24 9.55
N ALA A 166 -10.88 9.00 9.08
CA ALA A 166 -11.49 8.50 7.86
C ALA A 166 -13.01 8.44 7.98
N LEU A 167 -13.53 7.90 9.08
CA LEU A 167 -14.95 7.81 9.36
C LEU A 167 -15.61 9.19 9.43
N ASP A 168 -14.99 10.13 10.14
CA ASP A 168 -15.47 11.50 10.28
C ASP A 168 -15.55 12.22 8.91
N ARG A 169 -14.45 12.20 8.14
CA ARG A 169 -14.42 12.80 6.80
C ARG A 169 -15.40 12.13 5.83
N MET A 170 -15.67 10.83 5.97
CA MET A 170 -16.67 10.10 5.19
C MET A 170 -18.11 10.31 5.71
N GLY A 171 -18.30 10.87 6.89
CA GLY A 171 -19.61 11.08 7.50
C GLY A 171 -20.34 9.77 7.81
N VAL A 172 -19.62 8.75 8.27
CA VAL A 172 -20.17 7.43 8.60
C VAL A 172 -19.68 6.96 9.98
N THR A 173 -20.41 6.00 10.56
CA THR A 173 -19.96 5.32 11.79
C THR A 173 -19.12 4.09 11.45
N ALA A 174 -18.37 3.58 12.41
CA ALA A 174 -17.57 2.35 12.23
C ALA A 174 -18.42 1.15 11.78
N ARG A 175 -19.67 1.06 12.25
CA ARG A 175 -20.62 -0.02 11.88
C ARG A 175 -21.08 0.06 10.43
N ASP A 176 -21.04 1.26 9.83
CA ASP A 176 -21.43 1.53 8.45
C ASP A 176 -20.26 1.40 7.48
N ALA A 177 -19.06 1.15 7.98
CA ALA A 177 -17.83 1.06 7.20
C ALA A 177 -17.25 -0.36 7.16
N VAL A 178 -16.46 -0.62 6.12
CA VAL A 178 -15.64 -1.81 6.00
C VAL A 178 -14.25 -1.40 5.50
N MET A 179 -13.20 -2.00 6.04
CA MET A 179 -11.81 -1.83 5.58
C MET A 179 -11.39 -3.05 4.76
N VAL A 180 -10.80 -2.83 3.61
CA VAL A 180 -10.19 -3.85 2.75
C VAL A 180 -8.72 -3.53 2.59
N GLY A 181 -7.83 -4.47 2.94
CA GLY A 181 -6.39 -4.26 2.81
C GLY A 181 -5.59 -5.54 2.91
N ASP A 182 -4.31 -5.50 2.46
CA ASP A 182 -3.43 -6.66 2.43
C ASP A 182 -2.63 -6.85 3.73
N SER A 183 -2.43 -5.77 4.49
CA SER A 183 -1.67 -5.83 5.73
C SER A 183 -2.53 -6.29 6.90
N TRP A 184 -2.25 -7.53 7.41
CA TRP A 184 -2.95 -8.02 8.59
C TRP A 184 -2.86 -7.06 9.79
N VAL A 185 -1.67 -6.53 10.06
CA VAL A 185 -1.44 -5.67 11.24
C VAL A 185 -2.04 -4.29 11.05
N ASN A 186 -1.78 -3.66 9.91
CA ASN A 186 -2.15 -2.27 9.68
C ASN A 186 -3.63 -2.11 9.32
N ASP A 187 -4.12 -2.93 8.39
CA ASP A 187 -5.45 -2.79 7.85
C ASP A 187 -6.47 -3.59 8.64
N VAL A 188 -6.25 -4.91 8.78
CA VAL A 188 -7.22 -5.82 9.37
C VAL A 188 -7.31 -5.58 10.89
N ALA A 189 -6.22 -5.80 11.61
CA ALA A 189 -6.21 -5.65 13.07
C ALA A 189 -6.41 -4.19 13.49
N GLY A 190 -5.91 -3.22 12.71
CA GLY A 190 -6.14 -1.81 12.94
C GLY A 190 -7.63 -1.44 12.86
N ALA A 191 -8.30 -1.82 11.77
CA ALA A 191 -9.71 -1.57 11.56
C ALA A 191 -10.61 -2.24 12.62
N VAL A 192 -10.34 -3.51 12.93
CA VAL A 192 -11.08 -4.24 13.98
C VAL A 192 -10.98 -3.53 15.33
N ARG A 193 -9.79 -3.04 15.73
CA ARG A 193 -9.63 -2.25 16.96
C ARG A 193 -10.39 -0.91 16.93
N ALA A 194 -10.57 -0.34 15.73
CA ALA A 194 -11.39 0.85 15.54
C ALA A 194 -12.91 0.55 15.50
N GLY A 195 -13.31 -0.72 15.58
CA GLY A 195 -14.70 -1.16 15.50
C GLY A 195 -15.25 -1.22 14.07
N ILE A 196 -14.36 -1.19 13.08
CA ILE A 196 -14.68 -1.30 11.67
C ILE A 196 -14.55 -2.77 11.26
N ARG A 197 -15.50 -3.29 10.49
CA ARG A 197 -15.42 -4.60 9.89
C ARG A 197 -14.25 -4.65 8.88
N ALA A 198 -13.51 -5.74 8.85
CA ALA A 198 -12.35 -5.89 7.98
C ALA A 198 -12.50 -7.06 7.00
N ILE A 199 -12.00 -6.85 5.80
CA ILE A 199 -11.78 -7.87 4.77
C ILE A 199 -10.29 -7.94 4.52
N TRP A 200 -9.70 -9.11 4.72
CA TRP A 200 -8.29 -9.33 4.42
C TRP A 200 -8.10 -9.70 2.95
N PHE A 201 -7.43 -8.83 2.22
CA PHE A 201 -6.97 -9.15 0.86
C PHE A 201 -5.68 -9.96 0.94
N ASN A 202 -5.75 -11.25 0.71
CA ASN A 202 -4.65 -12.21 0.87
C ASN A 202 -4.44 -13.05 -0.40
N PRO A 203 -3.91 -12.46 -1.48
CA PRO A 203 -3.69 -13.18 -2.74
C PRO A 203 -2.71 -14.34 -2.59
N ASP A 204 -1.74 -14.22 -1.67
CA ASP A 204 -0.71 -15.23 -1.41
C ASP A 204 -1.18 -16.37 -0.49
N ARG A 205 -2.39 -16.33 0.04
CA ARG A 205 -2.96 -17.32 0.99
C ARG A 205 -2.05 -17.57 2.20
N LYS A 206 -1.48 -16.49 2.74
CA LYS A 206 -0.68 -16.54 3.96
C LYS A 206 -1.54 -16.99 5.15
N PRO A 207 -1.00 -17.77 6.10
CA PRO A 207 -1.75 -18.09 7.31
C PRO A 207 -2.05 -16.81 8.11
N ALA A 208 -3.29 -16.69 8.59
CA ALA A 208 -3.64 -15.60 9.49
C ALA A 208 -2.85 -15.74 10.81
N PRO A 209 -2.22 -14.67 11.29
CA PRO A 209 -1.49 -14.72 12.58
C PRO A 209 -2.40 -15.01 13.77
N ILE A 210 -3.64 -14.59 13.71
CA ILE A 210 -4.70 -14.80 14.69
C ILE A 210 -5.99 -14.97 13.89
N ASP A 211 -6.96 -15.69 14.41
CA ASP A 211 -8.30 -15.83 13.81
C ASP A 211 -9.28 -14.90 14.57
N PRO A 212 -9.38 -13.62 14.23
CA PRO A 212 -10.31 -12.71 14.86
C PRO A 212 -11.72 -12.98 14.35
N PRO A 213 -12.74 -13.03 15.21
CA PRO A 213 -14.12 -13.22 14.79
C PRO A 213 -14.55 -12.10 13.84
N GLY A 214 -15.25 -12.46 12.75
CA GLY A 214 -15.85 -11.49 11.82
C GLY A 214 -14.91 -10.93 10.76
N VAL A 215 -13.68 -11.44 10.62
CA VAL A 215 -12.80 -11.10 9.49
C VAL A 215 -13.03 -12.09 8.36
N ARG A 216 -13.38 -11.56 7.19
CA ARG A 216 -13.46 -12.33 5.94
C ARG A 216 -12.19 -12.18 5.14
N GLU A 217 -11.88 -13.15 4.31
CA GLU A 217 -10.71 -13.18 3.45
C GLU A 217 -11.12 -13.24 1.98
N ILE A 218 -10.41 -12.46 1.14
CA ILE A 218 -10.54 -12.53 -0.31
C ILE A 218 -9.14 -12.68 -0.92
N HIS A 219 -9.05 -13.40 -2.05
CA HIS A 219 -7.76 -13.71 -2.69
C HIS A 219 -7.59 -13.04 -4.06
N ALA A 220 -8.65 -12.40 -4.56
CA ALA A 220 -8.65 -11.66 -5.81
C ALA A 220 -9.69 -10.54 -5.72
N LEU A 221 -9.54 -9.51 -6.56
CA LEU A 221 -10.51 -8.42 -6.70
C LEU A 221 -11.52 -8.68 -7.82
N THR A 222 -11.39 -9.80 -8.51
CA THR A 222 -12.20 -10.18 -9.68
C THR A 222 -12.68 -11.61 -9.55
N PRO A 223 -13.86 -11.96 -10.09
CA PRO A 223 -14.83 -11.05 -10.71
C PRO A 223 -15.63 -10.26 -9.66
N PRO A 224 -16.00 -8.99 -9.93
CA PRO A 224 -16.68 -8.11 -8.95
C PRO A 224 -17.95 -8.68 -8.36
N GLU A 225 -18.75 -9.39 -9.14
CA GLU A 225 -20.02 -10.00 -8.70
C GLU A 225 -19.86 -10.98 -7.52
N ASN A 226 -18.68 -11.57 -7.36
CA ASN A 226 -18.39 -12.46 -6.25
C ASN A 226 -17.83 -11.71 -5.03
N ILE A 227 -17.21 -10.56 -5.25
CA ILE A 227 -16.48 -9.81 -4.22
C ILE A 227 -17.37 -8.76 -3.57
N VAL A 228 -18.18 -8.05 -4.35
CA VAL A 228 -19.06 -6.97 -3.87
C VAL A 228 -19.98 -7.44 -2.73
N PRO A 229 -20.67 -8.61 -2.82
CA PRO A 229 -21.50 -9.07 -1.72
C PRO A 229 -20.71 -9.33 -0.44
N LEU A 230 -19.50 -9.90 -0.53
CA LEU A 230 -18.64 -10.17 0.62
C LEU A 230 -18.23 -8.88 1.35
N ILE A 231 -18.00 -7.80 0.59
CA ILE A 231 -17.63 -6.49 1.13
C ILE A 231 -18.83 -5.77 1.75
N LEU A 232 -19.99 -5.78 1.08
CA LEU A 232 -21.14 -4.96 1.48
C LEU A 232 -22.04 -5.62 2.54
N GLU A 233 -22.10 -6.95 2.61
CA GLU A 233 -22.93 -7.65 3.60
C GLU A 233 -22.43 -7.39 5.01
N THR A 234 -23.35 -6.90 5.85
CA THR A 234 -23.15 -6.89 7.31
C THR A 234 -23.64 -8.21 7.87
N GLU A 235 -22.90 -8.82 8.77
CA GLU A 235 -23.41 -9.95 9.55
C GLU A 235 -24.64 -9.50 10.34
N SER A 236 -25.69 -10.29 10.24
CA SER A 236 -26.97 -10.10 10.97
C SER A 236 -26.80 -10.40 12.43
#